data_00d027719d215edbea4b51139371f931
#
_entry.id   00d027719d215edbea4b51139371f931
#
_cell.length_a   1.000
_cell.length_b   1.000
_cell.length_c   1.000
_cell.angle_alpha   90.00
_cell.angle_beta   90.00
_cell.angle_gamma   90.00
#
_symmetry.space_group_name_H-M   'P 1'
#
loop_
_entity.id
_entity.type
_entity.pdbx_description
1 polymer ?
#
loop_
_entity_poly.entity_id
_entity_poly.type
_entity_poly.pdbx_seq_one_letter_code
_entity_poly.pdbx_strand_id
1 'polypeptide(L)'
;MRLVQTTRSVQCGFMSQLLEGKTALVLGVANRWSLAYAIAQAFQREGARLLLTFQGERLQKTVEELGASLGAARVFECDVTRDEDLARLTETLASEERLDAVVHSIAFANQADLARPFVETSRDGYLLAQNISAYSMVAVARAASSKMTNGGAILTLTYLGSTRVIHNYNVMGVAKAALEASVRYLAADLGPRNIRVNAISAGPVKTAAARGIKDFSKVLETVEAHAPMRRNVTPGEVADLAVFLASDLGRGVTGDVLFADAGYHIMGL
;
A
#
# COMPACT_ATOMS: atom_id res chain seq x y z
N MET A 1 -44.20 -2.31 46.97
CA MET A 1 -43.30 -1.31 46.36
C MET A 1 -42.45 -2.04 45.35
N ARG A 2 -42.83 -2.01 44.06
CA ARG A 2 -42.11 -2.72 42.95
C ARG A 2 -41.12 -1.75 42.32
N LEU A 3 -39.84 -2.06 42.40
CA LEU A 3 -38.78 -1.36 41.67
C LEU A 3 -38.87 -1.72 40.18
N VAL A 4 -39.19 -0.73 39.34
CA VAL A 4 -39.09 -0.82 37.89
C VAL A 4 -37.65 -0.58 37.54
N GLN A 5 -36.95 -1.63 37.12
CA GLN A 5 -35.63 -1.52 36.48
C GLN A 5 -35.83 -1.04 35.03
N THR A 6 -35.55 0.22 34.79
CA THR A 6 -35.40 0.78 33.43
C THR A 6 -34.05 0.37 32.88
N THR A 7 -34.02 -0.67 32.05
CA THR A 7 -32.88 -1.00 31.19
C THR A 7 -32.72 0.12 30.17
N ARG A 8 -31.74 1.01 30.40
CA ARG A 8 -31.26 1.90 29.34
C ARG A 8 -30.53 1.03 28.29
N SER A 9 -31.13 0.88 27.11
CA SER A 9 -30.44 0.41 25.93
C SER A 9 -29.31 1.40 25.66
N VAL A 10 -28.07 0.93 25.76
CA VAL A 10 -26.91 1.65 25.28
C VAL A 10 -27.07 1.64 23.75
N GLN A 11 -27.52 2.75 23.18
CA GLN A 11 -27.41 3.00 21.75
C GLN A 11 -25.91 2.99 21.45
N CYS A 12 -25.48 1.96 20.70
CA CYS A 12 -24.16 1.90 20.10
C CYS A 12 -24.04 3.15 19.22
N GLY A 13 -23.29 4.14 19.71
CA GLY A 13 -23.07 5.39 18.99
C GLY A 13 -22.48 5.07 17.62
N PHE A 14 -22.95 5.75 16.60
CA PHE A 14 -22.36 5.75 15.25
C PHE A 14 -20.84 5.89 15.41
N MET A 15 -20.09 4.82 15.13
CA MET A 15 -18.65 4.95 14.96
C MET A 15 -18.47 5.81 13.71
N SER A 16 -17.97 7.02 13.87
CA SER A 16 -17.65 7.90 12.75
C SER A 16 -16.65 7.17 11.87
N GLN A 17 -16.98 7.00 10.61
CA GLN A 17 -16.09 6.39 9.62
C GLN A 17 -14.88 7.30 9.44
N LEU A 18 -13.67 6.75 9.66
CA LEU A 18 -12.42 7.53 9.73
C LEU A 18 -12.06 8.22 8.40
N LEU A 19 -12.61 7.74 7.28
CA LEU A 19 -12.35 8.25 5.94
C LEU A 19 -13.62 8.76 5.25
N GLU A 20 -14.69 9.02 6.01
CA GLU A 20 -15.94 9.57 5.45
C GLU A 20 -15.67 10.90 4.73
N GLY A 21 -16.24 11.04 3.53
CA GLY A 21 -16.06 12.21 2.68
C GLY A 21 -14.67 12.37 2.05
N LYS A 22 -13.76 11.40 2.25
CA LYS A 22 -12.43 11.39 1.62
C LYS A 22 -12.45 10.58 0.32
N THR A 23 -11.67 11.02 -0.66
CA THR A 23 -11.43 10.29 -1.91
C THR A 23 -10.05 9.65 -1.88
N ALA A 24 -9.97 8.35 -2.16
CA ALA A 24 -8.74 7.59 -2.14
C ALA A 24 -8.47 6.91 -3.49
N LEU A 25 -7.26 7.10 -4.01
CA LEU A 25 -6.72 6.38 -5.15
C LEU A 25 -5.91 5.18 -4.67
N VAL A 26 -6.24 3.97 -5.13
CA VAL A 26 -5.50 2.75 -4.80
C VAL A 26 -4.95 2.12 -6.09
N LEU A 27 -3.62 2.09 -6.21
CA LEU A 27 -2.90 1.46 -7.31
C LEU A 27 -2.38 0.08 -6.89
N GLY A 28 -2.38 -0.86 -7.83
CA GLY A 28 -1.83 -2.20 -7.62
C GLY A 28 -2.87 -3.25 -7.21
N VAL A 29 -4.16 -2.98 -7.36
CA VAL A 29 -5.20 -4.01 -7.22
C VAL A 29 -5.07 -4.98 -8.39
N ALA A 30 -4.77 -6.24 -8.10
CA ALA A 30 -4.61 -7.28 -9.12
C ALA A 30 -5.58 -8.46 -8.91
N ASN A 31 -5.94 -8.75 -7.67
CA ASN A 31 -6.87 -9.81 -7.28
C ASN A 31 -7.28 -9.62 -5.80
N ARG A 32 -8.21 -10.47 -5.32
CA ARG A 32 -8.74 -10.44 -3.94
C ARG A 32 -7.72 -10.71 -2.84
N TRP A 33 -6.54 -11.22 -3.16
CA TRP A 33 -5.48 -11.50 -2.19
C TRP A 33 -4.38 -10.44 -2.18
N SER A 34 -4.47 -9.39 -3.03
CA SER A 34 -3.50 -8.31 -3.01
C SER A 34 -3.69 -7.43 -1.77
N LEU A 35 -2.59 -6.91 -1.22
CA LEU A 35 -2.66 -5.93 -0.11
C LEU A 35 -3.41 -4.67 -0.54
N ALA A 36 -3.26 -4.24 -1.80
CA ALA A 36 -4.03 -3.13 -2.36
C ALA A 36 -5.54 -3.36 -2.23
N TYR A 37 -6.03 -4.58 -2.49
CA TYR A 37 -7.45 -4.89 -2.36
C TYR A 37 -7.91 -4.87 -0.89
N ALA A 38 -7.11 -5.44 0.03
CA ALA A 38 -7.40 -5.38 1.45
C ALA A 38 -7.47 -3.94 1.97
N ILE A 39 -6.54 -3.07 1.51
CA ILE A 39 -6.56 -1.65 1.85
C ILE A 39 -7.79 -0.96 1.25
N ALA A 40 -8.13 -1.24 -0.01
CA ALA A 40 -9.33 -0.70 -0.63
C ALA A 40 -10.61 -1.11 0.13
N GLN A 41 -10.72 -2.38 0.58
CA GLN A 41 -11.82 -2.84 1.42
C GLN A 41 -11.89 -2.08 2.76
N ALA A 42 -10.75 -1.90 3.43
CA ALA A 42 -10.70 -1.17 4.68
C ALA A 42 -11.06 0.32 4.49
N PHE A 43 -10.58 0.93 3.42
CA PHE A 43 -10.91 2.32 3.09
C PHE A 43 -12.42 2.48 2.79
N GLN A 44 -13.01 1.54 2.04
CA GLN A 44 -14.46 1.51 1.79
C GLN A 44 -15.26 1.32 3.08
N ARG A 45 -14.84 0.40 3.97
CA ARG A 45 -15.44 0.20 5.30
C ARG A 45 -15.46 1.49 6.12
N GLU A 46 -14.40 2.30 5.99
CA GLU A 46 -14.26 3.58 6.69
C GLU A 46 -14.86 4.78 5.92
N GLY A 47 -15.65 4.54 4.88
CA GLY A 47 -16.43 5.57 4.19
C GLY A 47 -15.71 6.31 3.07
N ALA A 48 -14.53 5.88 2.66
CA ALA A 48 -13.82 6.52 1.54
C ALA A 48 -14.50 6.23 0.19
N ARG A 49 -14.54 7.25 -0.68
CA ARG A 49 -14.84 7.11 -2.10
C ARG A 49 -13.59 6.59 -2.81
N LEU A 50 -13.70 5.47 -3.51
CA LEU A 50 -12.57 4.76 -4.11
C LEU A 50 -12.37 5.05 -5.59
N LEU A 51 -11.13 5.26 -5.98
CA LEU A 51 -10.63 5.22 -7.35
C LEU A 51 -9.61 4.08 -7.42
N LEU A 52 -9.76 3.14 -8.36
CA LEU A 52 -8.87 1.98 -8.49
C LEU A 52 -8.19 1.99 -9.85
N THR A 53 -6.96 1.48 -9.92
CA THR A 53 -6.27 1.29 -11.19
C THR A 53 -5.93 -0.17 -11.44
N PHE A 54 -5.86 -0.53 -12.73
CA PHE A 54 -5.31 -1.81 -13.20
C PHE A 54 -4.21 -1.58 -14.23
N GLN A 55 -3.39 -2.60 -14.46
CA GLN A 55 -2.33 -2.59 -15.48
C GLN A 55 -2.66 -3.60 -16.58
N GLY A 56 -2.93 -3.11 -17.78
CA GLY A 56 -3.13 -3.89 -18.99
C GLY A 56 -4.42 -4.71 -19.00
N GLU A 57 -4.85 -5.10 -20.17
CA GLU A 57 -6.12 -5.78 -20.46
C GLU A 57 -6.34 -7.05 -19.62
N ARG A 58 -5.24 -7.78 -19.32
CA ARG A 58 -5.31 -9.04 -18.54
C ARG A 58 -5.94 -8.85 -17.15
N LEU A 59 -5.75 -7.70 -16.51
CA LEU A 59 -6.27 -7.41 -15.17
C LEU A 59 -7.58 -6.65 -15.20
N GLN A 60 -7.95 -6.03 -16.32
CA GLN A 60 -9.10 -5.14 -16.45
C GLN A 60 -10.37 -5.76 -15.87
N LYS A 61 -10.85 -6.85 -16.44
CA LYS A 61 -12.10 -7.50 -16.01
C LYS A 61 -12.10 -7.83 -14.51
N THR A 62 -10.99 -8.39 -14.01
CA THR A 62 -10.89 -8.75 -12.59
C THR A 62 -10.98 -7.52 -11.68
N VAL A 63 -10.28 -6.44 -12.04
CA VAL A 63 -10.26 -5.23 -11.19
C VAL A 63 -11.57 -4.46 -11.30
N GLU A 64 -12.23 -4.45 -12.46
CA GLU A 64 -13.57 -3.89 -12.64
C GLU A 64 -14.61 -4.63 -11.78
N GLU A 65 -14.59 -5.98 -11.76
CA GLU A 65 -15.47 -6.80 -10.91
C GLU A 65 -15.22 -6.53 -9.41
N LEU A 66 -13.96 -6.44 -9.00
CA LEU A 66 -13.58 -6.12 -7.62
C LEU A 66 -13.97 -4.68 -7.26
N GLY A 67 -13.77 -3.72 -8.17
CA GLY A 67 -14.19 -2.34 -8.00
C GLY A 67 -15.70 -2.22 -7.84
N ALA A 68 -16.46 -2.92 -8.66
CA ALA A 68 -17.91 -2.97 -8.55
C ALA A 68 -18.37 -3.53 -7.19
N SER A 69 -17.71 -4.59 -6.68
CA SER A 69 -18.00 -5.18 -5.37
C SER A 69 -17.72 -4.23 -4.19
N LEU A 70 -16.80 -3.28 -4.37
CA LEU A 70 -16.45 -2.24 -3.39
C LEU A 70 -17.23 -0.93 -3.59
N GLY A 71 -18.09 -0.84 -4.62
CA GLY A 71 -18.74 0.42 -4.98
C GLY A 71 -17.74 1.50 -5.40
N ALA A 72 -16.62 1.11 -6.04
CA ALA A 72 -15.62 2.08 -6.49
C ALA A 72 -16.23 3.06 -7.50
N ALA A 73 -15.96 4.34 -7.30
CA ALA A 73 -16.50 5.40 -8.13
C ALA A 73 -15.91 5.40 -9.55
N ARG A 74 -14.67 4.91 -9.68
CA ARG A 74 -13.97 4.78 -10.96
C ARG A 74 -12.94 3.65 -10.92
N VAL A 75 -12.84 2.92 -12.01
CA VAL A 75 -11.77 1.95 -12.28
C VAL A 75 -11.18 2.28 -13.65
N PHE A 76 -9.86 2.43 -13.75
CA PHE A 76 -9.20 2.83 -15.00
C PHE A 76 -7.78 2.27 -15.13
N GLU A 77 -7.29 2.21 -16.36
CA GLU A 77 -5.96 1.71 -16.64
C GLU A 77 -4.87 2.72 -16.25
N CYS A 78 -3.79 2.21 -15.65
CA CYS A 78 -2.58 2.97 -15.40
C CYS A 78 -1.37 2.03 -15.31
N ASP A 79 -0.53 2.02 -16.33
CA ASP A 79 0.78 1.41 -16.29
C ASP A 79 1.82 2.47 -15.90
N VAL A 80 2.38 2.33 -14.72
CA VAL A 80 3.35 3.29 -14.16
C VAL A 80 4.69 3.32 -14.89
N THR A 81 4.92 2.43 -15.86
CA THR A 81 6.10 2.42 -16.72
C THR A 81 5.95 3.29 -17.97
N ARG A 82 4.75 3.82 -18.21
CA ARG A 82 4.39 4.60 -19.40
C ARG A 82 4.08 6.05 -19.02
N ASP A 83 4.81 6.98 -19.56
CA ASP A 83 4.61 8.42 -19.27
C ASP A 83 3.22 8.91 -19.73
N GLU A 84 2.69 8.33 -20.81
CA GLU A 84 1.34 8.64 -21.30
C GLU A 84 0.25 8.23 -20.30
N ASP A 85 0.44 7.10 -19.60
CA ASP A 85 -0.50 6.65 -18.58
C ASP A 85 -0.43 7.52 -17.33
N LEU A 86 0.77 7.97 -16.96
CA LEU A 86 0.96 8.93 -15.87
C LEU A 86 0.37 10.31 -16.20
N ALA A 87 0.43 10.75 -17.46
CA ALA A 87 -0.24 11.95 -17.92
C ALA A 87 -1.78 11.79 -17.84
N ARG A 88 -2.32 10.67 -18.34
CA ARG A 88 -3.76 10.36 -18.21
C ARG A 88 -4.21 10.23 -16.74
N LEU A 89 -3.37 9.70 -15.86
CA LEU A 89 -3.63 9.70 -14.42
C LEU A 89 -3.82 11.12 -13.90
N THR A 90 -2.93 12.03 -14.26
CA THR A 90 -3.03 13.45 -13.86
C THR A 90 -4.33 14.08 -14.36
N GLU A 91 -4.69 13.88 -15.63
CA GLU A 91 -5.92 14.38 -16.24
C GLU A 91 -7.18 13.78 -15.56
N THR A 92 -7.15 12.47 -15.31
CA THR A 92 -8.24 11.78 -14.61
C THR A 92 -8.45 12.34 -13.22
N LEU A 93 -7.38 12.54 -12.46
CA LEU A 93 -7.44 13.10 -11.12
C LEU A 93 -7.87 14.58 -11.14
N ALA A 94 -7.50 15.35 -12.16
CA ALA A 94 -7.93 16.75 -12.31
C ALA A 94 -9.46 16.86 -12.42
N SER A 95 -10.14 15.86 -12.99
CA SER A 95 -11.60 15.81 -13.11
C SER A 95 -12.33 15.44 -11.81
N GLU A 96 -11.63 14.93 -10.81
CA GLU A 96 -12.21 14.60 -9.50
C GLU A 96 -12.44 15.88 -8.67
N GLU A 97 -13.39 15.86 -7.75
CA GLU A 97 -13.62 16.99 -6.85
C GLU A 97 -12.45 17.18 -5.88
N ARG A 98 -11.99 16.09 -5.29
CA ARG A 98 -10.88 16.06 -4.32
C ARG A 98 -10.09 14.75 -4.38
N LEU A 99 -8.88 14.78 -3.85
CA LEU A 99 -8.07 13.60 -3.59
C LEU A 99 -7.40 13.75 -2.22
N ASP A 100 -7.63 12.81 -1.31
CA ASP A 100 -7.19 12.88 0.08
C ASP A 100 -6.19 11.80 0.45
N ALA A 101 -6.25 10.65 -0.25
CA ALA A 101 -5.33 9.55 0.00
C ALA A 101 -4.87 8.89 -1.31
N VAL A 102 -3.63 8.45 -1.32
CA VAL A 102 -3.05 7.64 -2.40
C VAL A 102 -2.36 6.43 -1.80
N VAL A 103 -2.64 5.26 -2.33
CA VAL A 103 -1.97 4.01 -1.96
C VAL A 103 -1.23 3.49 -3.18
N HIS A 104 0.09 3.56 -3.13
CA HIS A 104 1.00 2.97 -4.11
C HIS A 104 1.39 1.56 -3.66
N SER A 105 0.72 0.54 -4.20
CA SER A 105 0.96 -0.88 -3.89
C SER A 105 1.50 -1.61 -5.13
N ILE A 106 2.56 -1.08 -5.71
CA ILE A 106 3.17 -1.58 -6.94
C ILE A 106 4.61 -2.02 -6.67
N ALA A 107 4.97 -3.20 -7.16
CA ALA A 107 6.35 -3.69 -7.18
C ALA A 107 6.49 -4.78 -8.23
N PHE A 108 7.63 -4.81 -8.90
CA PHE A 108 7.98 -5.85 -9.86
C PHE A 108 9.49 -6.01 -9.97
N ALA A 109 9.94 -7.26 -10.10
CA ALA A 109 11.28 -7.63 -10.53
C ALA A 109 11.21 -8.92 -11.33
N ASN A 110 12.16 -9.14 -12.24
CA ASN A 110 12.27 -10.40 -12.95
C ASN A 110 12.59 -11.54 -12.00
N GLN A 111 11.93 -12.68 -12.15
CA GLN A 111 12.13 -13.85 -11.31
C GLN A 111 13.59 -14.34 -11.32
N ALA A 112 14.26 -14.24 -12.48
CA ALA A 112 15.67 -14.60 -12.60
C ALA A 112 16.58 -13.76 -11.68
N ASP A 113 16.32 -12.46 -11.56
CA ASP A 113 17.11 -11.54 -10.74
C ASP A 113 16.74 -11.64 -9.23
N LEU A 114 15.65 -12.31 -8.88
CA LEU A 114 15.34 -12.69 -7.49
C LEU A 114 16.03 -14.00 -7.08
N ALA A 115 16.13 -14.96 -7.99
CA ALA A 115 16.53 -16.34 -7.67
C ALA A 115 18.04 -16.59 -7.74
N ARG A 116 18.79 -15.81 -8.57
CA ARG A 116 20.25 -15.97 -8.74
C ARG A 116 21.02 -15.20 -7.66
N PRO A 117 22.32 -15.45 -7.46
CA PRO A 117 23.16 -14.62 -6.59
C PRO A 117 23.06 -13.13 -6.96
N PHE A 118 22.98 -12.26 -5.96
CA PHE A 118 22.76 -10.82 -6.20
C PHE A 118 23.85 -10.19 -7.09
N VAL A 119 25.10 -10.64 -6.97
CA VAL A 119 26.21 -10.17 -7.81
C VAL A 119 26.01 -10.41 -9.31
N GLU A 120 25.14 -11.36 -9.67
CA GLU A 120 24.77 -11.70 -11.06
C GLU A 120 23.52 -10.97 -11.56
N THR A 121 23.00 -9.99 -10.78
CA THR A 121 21.85 -9.20 -11.21
C THR A 121 22.13 -8.50 -12.52
N SER A 122 21.25 -8.68 -13.49
CA SER A 122 21.39 -8.03 -14.79
C SER A 122 21.16 -6.52 -14.68
N ARG A 123 21.86 -5.73 -15.53
CA ARG A 123 21.64 -4.27 -15.59
C ARG A 123 20.18 -3.95 -15.88
N ASP A 124 19.59 -4.61 -16.86
CA ASP A 124 18.21 -4.36 -17.28
C ASP A 124 17.21 -4.75 -16.18
N GLY A 125 17.43 -5.89 -15.51
CA GLY A 125 16.59 -6.31 -14.38
C GLY A 125 16.71 -5.38 -13.17
N TYR A 126 17.93 -4.86 -12.92
CA TYR A 126 18.13 -3.84 -11.88
C TYR A 126 17.36 -2.55 -12.21
N LEU A 127 17.52 -2.02 -13.42
CA LEU A 127 16.82 -0.81 -13.87
C LEU A 127 15.30 -0.99 -13.87
N LEU A 128 14.81 -2.14 -14.33
CA LEU A 128 13.39 -2.48 -14.33
C LEU A 128 12.81 -2.49 -12.88
N ALA A 129 13.49 -3.15 -11.95
CA ALA A 129 13.06 -3.21 -10.56
C ALA A 129 13.04 -1.80 -9.93
N GLN A 130 14.04 -0.97 -10.17
CA GLN A 130 14.10 0.41 -9.69
C GLN A 130 13.00 1.27 -10.30
N ASN A 131 12.78 1.17 -11.60
CA ASN A 131 11.76 1.95 -12.31
C ASN A 131 10.36 1.64 -11.75
N ILE A 132 10.00 0.34 -11.68
CA ILE A 132 8.64 -0.06 -11.28
C ILE A 132 8.43 0.01 -9.76
N SER A 133 9.43 -0.36 -8.94
CA SER A 133 9.21 -0.55 -7.52
C SER A 133 9.69 0.62 -6.64
N ALA A 134 10.38 1.61 -7.22
CA ALA A 134 10.84 2.80 -6.52
C ALA A 134 10.45 4.10 -7.23
N TYR A 135 10.89 4.32 -8.48
CA TYR A 135 10.63 5.55 -9.20
C TYR A 135 9.14 5.80 -9.45
N SER A 136 8.37 4.76 -9.71
CA SER A 136 6.92 4.89 -9.95
C SER A 136 6.19 5.59 -8.80
N MET A 137 6.67 5.43 -7.55
CA MET A 137 6.13 6.17 -6.38
C MET A 137 6.31 7.69 -6.55
N VAL A 138 7.47 8.13 -7.04
CA VAL A 138 7.76 9.54 -7.30
C VAL A 138 6.86 10.08 -8.41
N ALA A 139 6.70 9.31 -9.48
CA ALA A 139 5.85 9.69 -10.61
C ALA A 139 4.36 9.77 -10.22
N VAL A 140 3.85 8.79 -9.46
CA VAL A 140 2.48 8.80 -8.93
C VAL A 140 2.28 9.96 -7.94
N ALA A 141 3.23 10.22 -7.04
CA ALA A 141 3.15 11.34 -6.11
C ALA A 141 3.09 12.69 -6.85
N ARG A 142 3.87 12.86 -7.93
CA ARG A 142 3.82 14.03 -8.80
C ARG A 142 2.44 14.22 -9.42
N ALA A 143 1.89 13.16 -10.03
CA ALA A 143 0.57 13.19 -10.67
C ALA A 143 -0.54 13.52 -9.66
N ALA A 144 -0.52 12.88 -8.49
CA ALA A 144 -1.56 12.98 -7.48
C ALA A 144 -1.50 14.27 -6.67
N SER A 145 -0.31 14.74 -6.31
CA SER A 145 -0.13 15.88 -5.41
C SER A 145 -0.75 17.17 -5.97
N SER A 146 -0.83 17.35 -7.28
CA SER A 146 -1.48 18.51 -7.89
C SER A 146 -2.96 18.64 -7.47
N LYS A 147 -3.64 17.50 -7.24
CA LYS A 147 -5.06 17.45 -6.84
C LYS A 147 -5.27 17.42 -5.32
N MET A 148 -4.24 17.14 -4.53
CA MET A 148 -4.29 17.10 -3.07
C MET A 148 -4.18 18.52 -2.48
N THR A 149 -5.13 19.40 -2.81
CA THR A 149 -5.10 20.84 -2.46
C THR A 149 -5.37 21.10 -0.98
N ASN A 150 -6.01 20.18 -0.29
CA ASN A 150 -6.34 20.27 1.13
C ASN A 150 -5.40 19.42 2.02
N GLY A 151 -4.21 19.09 1.51
CA GLY A 151 -3.34 18.11 2.14
C GLY A 151 -3.80 16.68 1.89
N GLY A 152 -3.32 15.73 2.69
CA GLY A 152 -3.71 14.32 2.60
C GLY A 152 -2.58 13.35 2.92
N ALA A 153 -2.70 12.10 2.47
CA ALA A 153 -1.72 11.06 2.73
C ALA A 153 -1.35 10.27 1.46
N ILE A 154 -0.07 10.07 1.23
CA ILE A 154 0.46 9.17 0.20
C ILE A 154 1.16 8.01 0.91
N LEU A 155 0.72 6.79 0.64
CA LEU A 155 1.19 5.58 1.29
C LEU A 155 1.82 4.64 0.27
N THR A 156 2.89 3.96 0.66
CA THR A 156 3.46 2.87 -0.13
C THR A 156 3.69 1.63 0.73
N LEU A 157 3.88 0.48 0.07
CA LEU A 157 4.18 -0.78 0.73
C LEU A 157 5.65 -1.15 0.53
N THR A 158 6.34 -1.40 1.62
CA THR A 158 7.71 -1.89 1.66
C THR A 158 7.82 -3.21 2.41
N TYR A 159 9.03 -3.70 2.60
CA TYR A 159 9.31 -4.95 3.29
C TYR A 159 10.67 -4.89 3.99
N LEU A 160 10.84 -5.62 5.07
CA LEU A 160 12.06 -5.72 5.88
C LEU A 160 13.34 -5.96 5.04
N GLY A 161 13.19 -6.53 3.85
CA GLY A 161 14.29 -6.73 2.90
C GLY A 161 14.97 -5.45 2.41
N SER A 162 14.44 -4.26 2.70
CA SER A 162 15.10 -2.96 2.48
C SER A 162 16.27 -2.72 3.41
N THR A 163 16.24 -3.27 4.62
CA THR A 163 17.24 -3.05 5.69
C THR A 163 17.94 -4.33 6.15
N ARG A 164 17.43 -5.49 5.76
CA ARG A 164 17.97 -6.81 6.10
C ARG A 164 18.07 -7.66 4.83
N VAL A 165 19.07 -8.52 4.75
CA VAL A 165 19.18 -9.48 3.65
C VAL A 165 18.13 -10.57 3.85
N ILE A 166 17.18 -10.63 2.92
CA ILE A 166 16.18 -11.70 2.86
C ILE A 166 16.50 -12.60 1.66
N HIS A 167 16.59 -13.88 1.89
CA HIS A 167 16.94 -14.86 0.86
C HIS A 167 15.93 -14.83 -0.29
N ASN A 168 16.41 -14.87 -1.54
CA ASN A 168 15.59 -14.79 -2.76
C ASN A 168 14.81 -13.46 -2.93
N TYR A 169 15.19 -12.40 -2.23
CA TYR A 169 14.59 -11.07 -2.40
C TYR A 169 15.48 -10.10 -3.19
N ASN A 170 16.78 -10.25 -3.08
CA ASN A 170 17.86 -9.66 -3.89
C ASN A 170 17.58 -8.23 -4.40
N VAL A 171 17.47 -8.04 -5.73
CA VAL A 171 17.25 -6.73 -6.36
C VAL A 171 16.02 -5.99 -5.83
N MET A 172 15.00 -6.72 -5.40
CA MET A 172 13.81 -6.11 -4.80
C MET A 172 14.13 -5.46 -3.45
N GLY A 173 15.04 -6.04 -2.65
CA GLY A 173 15.49 -5.42 -1.40
C GLY A 173 16.12 -4.04 -1.65
N VAL A 174 16.97 -3.94 -2.68
CA VAL A 174 17.59 -2.67 -3.09
C VAL A 174 16.53 -1.67 -3.59
N ALA A 175 15.56 -2.14 -4.38
CA ALA A 175 14.47 -1.28 -4.84
C ALA A 175 13.58 -0.79 -3.68
N LYS A 176 13.34 -1.63 -2.65
CA LYS A 176 12.60 -1.21 -1.45
C LYS A 176 13.40 -0.22 -0.59
N ALA A 177 14.72 -0.34 -0.51
CA ALA A 177 15.56 0.66 0.15
C ALA A 177 15.49 2.03 -0.56
N ALA A 178 15.54 2.04 -1.90
CA ALA A 178 15.35 3.24 -2.70
C ALA A 178 13.94 3.84 -2.54
N LEU A 179 12.91 2.99 -2.47
CA LEU A 179 11.52 3.42 -2.21
C LEU A 179 11.40 4.10 -0.85
N GLU A 180 11.97 3.54 0.22
CA GLU A 180 11.95 4.12 1.57
C GLU A 180 12.74 5.44 1.64
N ALA A 181 13.85 5.55 0.91
CA ALA A 181 14.53 6.82 0.74
C ALA A 181 13.63 7.85 0.05
N SER A 182 12.94 7.46 -1.03
CA SER A 182 12.01 8.34 -1.76
C SER A 182 10.86 8.83 -0.88
N VAL A 183 10.35 8.00 0.04
CA VAL A 183 9.33 8.41 1.02
C VAL A 183 9.79 9.61 1.84
N ARG A 184 11.04 9.61 2.33
CA ARG A 184 11.59 10.71 3.13
C ARG A 184 11.72 12.00 2.33
N TYR A 185 12.23 11.93 1.10
CA TYR A 185 12.36 13.11 0.22
C TYR A 185 10.99 13.66 -0.18
N LEU A 186 10.06 12.80 -0.57
CA LEU A 186 8.69 13.21 -0.89
C LEU A 186 7.96 13.82 0.32
N ALA A 187 8.18 13.30 1.53
CA ALA A 187 7.63 13.87 2.75
C ALA A 187 8.16 15.29 3.02
N ALA A 188 9.46 15.53 2.78
CA ALA A 188 10.06 16.85 2.92
C ALA A 188 9.52 17.83 1.87
N ASP A 189 9.40 17.40 0.61
CA ASP A 189 8.95 18.25 -0.49
C ASP A 189 7.45 18.60 -0.39
N LEU A 190 6.63 17.65 0.03
CA LEU A 190 5.16 17.77 0.05
C LEU A 190 4.61 18.22 1.41
N GLY A 191 5.40 18.09 2.48
CA GLY A 191 5.04 18.50 3.83
C GLY A 191 4.53 19.93 3.99
N PRO A 192 5.14 20.94 3.35
CA PRO A 192 4.64 22.33 3.37
C PRO A 192 3.22 22.48 2.82
N ARG A 193 2.74 21.52 2.03
CA ARG A 193 1.39 21.45 1.50
C ARG A 193 0.47 20.56 2.35
N ASN A 194 0.92 20.17 3.56
CA ASN A 194 0.22 19.24 4.44
C ASN A 194 -0.09 17.86 3.81
N ILE A 195 0.75 17.43 2.84
CA ILE A 195 0.68 16.09 2.25
C ILE A 195 1.71 15.23 2.95
N ARG A 196 1.24 14.20 3.66
CA ARG A 196 2.08 13.26 4.39
C ARG A 196 2.45 12.08 3.50
N VAL A 197 3.67 11.60 3.60
CA VAL A 197 4.14 10.46 2.81
C VAL A 197 4.78 9.44 3.73
N ASN A 198 4.25 8.21 3.76
CA ASN A 198 4.73 7.14 4.63
C ASN A 198 4.78 5.80 3.90
N ALA A 199 5.60 4.88 4.42
CA ALA A 199 5.63 3.50 3.99
C ALA A 199 5.10 2.57 5.09
N ILE A 200 4.45 1.48 4.69
CA ILE A 200 4.10 0.37 5.56
C ILE A 200 4.99 -0.81 5.21
N SER A 201 5.86 -1.21 6.14
CA SER A 201 6.63 -2.44 6.05
C SER A 201 5.77 -3.59 6.53
N ALA A 202 5.13 -4.27 5.57
CA ALA A 202 4.27 -5.40 5.86
C ALA A 202 5.10 -6.67 6.10
N GLY A 203 4.73 -7.47 7.09
CA GLY A 203 5.24 -8.83 7.22
C GLY A 203 4.85 -9.69 6.01
N PRO A 204 5.37 -10.91 5.89
CA PRO A 204 5.06 -11.76 4.75
C PRO A 204 3.58 -12.16 4.75
N VAL A 205 2.92 -11.87 3.63
CA VAL A 205 1.51 -12.19 3.38
C VAL A 205 1.39 -12.98 2.08
N LYS A 206 0.53 -13.99 2.05
CA LYS A 206 0.28 -14.82 0.85
C LYS A 206 -0.42 -14.00 -0.24
N THR A 207 0.35 -13.29 -1.05
CA THR A 207 -0.15 -12.51 -2.20
C THR A 207 0.29 -13.15 -3.53
N ALA A 208 -0.27 -12.66 -4.65
CA ALA A 208 0.20 -13.09 -5.97
C ALA A 208 1.68 -12.72 -6.20
N ALA A 209 2.11 -11.54 -5.75
CA ALA A 209 3.50 -11.11 -5.82
C ALA A 209 4.44 -12.02 -5.01
N ALA A 210 4.03 -12.44 -3.83
CA ALA A 210 4.80 -13.35 -2.97
C ALA A 210 5.02 -14.74 -3.59
N ARG A 211 4.15 -15.20 -4.50
CA ARG A 211 4.32 -16.48 -5.23
C ARG A 211 5.56 -16.48 -6.15
N GLY A 212 6.05 -15.32 -6.57
CA GLY A 212 7.29 -15.17 -7.34
C GLY A 212 8.56 -15.38 -6.53
N ILE A 213 8.47 -15.38 -5.19
CA ILE A 213 9.61 -15.58 -4.29
C ILE A 213 9.78 -17.07 -4.02
N LYS A 214 10.94 -17.61 -4.37
CA LYS A 214 11.27 -19.02 -4.12
C LYS A 214 11.24 -19.30 -2.59
N ASP A 215 10.72 -20.46 -2.21
CA ASP A 215 10.65 -20.91 -0.80
C ASP A 215 9.84 -19.98 0.14
N PHE A 216 8.88 -19.21 -0.38
CA PHE A 216 8.09 -18.26 0.40
C PHE A 216 7.37 -18.90 1.60
N SER A 217 6.96 -20.17 1.51
CA SER A 217 6.36 -20.90 2.63
C SER A 217 7.30 -21.00 3.83
N LYS A 218 8.61 -21.19 3.59
CA LYS A 218 9.62 -21.21 4.66
C LYS A 218 9.76 -19.85 5.33
N VAL A 219 9.61 -18.76 4.56
CA VAL A 219 9.60 -17.40 5.14
C VAL A 219 8.43 -17.25 6.09
N LEU A 220 7.24 -17.71 5.73
CA LEU A 220 6.06 -17.67 6.60
C LEU A 220 6.25 -18.48 7.88
N GLU A 221 6.78 -19.71 7.77
CA GLU A 221 7.08 -20.58 8.91
C GLU A 221 8.13 -19.96 9.84
N THR A 222 9.17 -19.35 9.27
CA THR A 222 10.21 -18.66 10.03
C THR A 222 9.66 -17.48 10.82
N VAL A 223 8.82 -16.65 10.17
CA VAL A 223 8.20 -15.50 10.84
C VAL A 223 7.25 -15.96 11.93
N GLU A 224 6.42 -16.97 11.68
CA GLU A 224 5.53 -17.55 12.69
C GLU A 224 6.28 -18.09 13.91
N ALA A 225 7.43 -18.74 13.68
CA ALA A 225 8.25 -19.29 14.75
C ALA A 225 8.99 -18.22 15.57
N HIS A 226 9.37 -17.09 14.97
CA HIS A 226 10.27 -16.12 15.60
C HIS A 226 9.63 -14.77 15.94
N ALA A 227 8.56 -14.37 15.27
CA ALA A 227 7.88 -13.11 15.59
C ALA A 227 7.41 -13.09 17.05
N PRO A 228 7.48 -11.96 17.76
CA PRO A 228 6.99 -11.82 19.12
C PRO A 228 5.54 -12.31 19.31
N MET A 229 4.67 -12.03 18.32
CA MET A 229 3.27 -12.46 18.37
C MET A 229 3.04 -13.92 17.92
N ARG A 230 4.11 -14.66 17.56
CA ARG A 230 4.08 -16.08 17.14
C ARG A 230 3.07 -16.39 16.04
N ARG A 231 2.89 -15.47 15.13
CA ARG A 231 2.03 -15.59 13.94
C ARG A 231 2.47 -14.66 12.84
N ASN A 232 2.01 -14.91 11.64
CA ASN A 232 2.09 -13.96 10.54
C ASN A 232 1.02 -12.87 10.69
N VAL A 233 1.30 -11.70 10.12
CA VAL A 233 0.34 -10.61 9.98
C VAL A 233 -0.71 -10.95 8.91
N THR A 234 -1.92 -10.46 9.08
CA THR A 234 -3.00 -10.58 8.10
C THR A 234 -3.06 -9.38 7.16
N PRO A 235 -3.62 -9.53 5.94
CA PRO A 235 -3.87 -8.37 5.06
C PRO A 235 -4.72 -7.27 5.72
N GLY A 236 -5.68 -7.66 6.58
CA GLY A 236 -6.53 -6.72 7.31
C GLY A 236 -5.73 -5.85 8.28
N GLU A 237 -4.77 -6.41 9.03
CA GLU A 237 -3.94 -5.65 9.96
C GLU A 237 -3.04 -4.64 9.23
N VAL A 238 -2.54 -4.99 8.04
CA VAL A 238 -1.82 -4.03 7.18
C VAL A 238 -2.75 -2.93 6.69
N ALA A 239 -3.97 -3.28 6.32
CA ALA A 239 -4.98 -2.35 5.86
C ALA A 239 -5.47 -1.40 6.96
N ASP A 240 -5.61 -1.88 8.20
CA ASP A 240 -5.98 -1.04 9.34
C ASP A 240 -4.90 0.01 9.65
N LEU A 241 -3.61 -0.35 9.52
CA LEU A 241 -2.52 0.62 9.60
C LEU A 241 -2.57 1.65 8.46
N ALA A 242 -2.97 1.24 7.25
CA ALA A 242 -3.18 2.17 6.14
C ALA A 242 -4.33 3.13 6.42
N VAL A 243 -5.44 2.68 7.03
CA VAL A 243 -6.54 3.54 7.49
C VAL A 243 -6.05 4.56 8.52
N PHE A 244 -5.29 4.13 9.54
CA PHE A 244 -4.69 5.03 10.52
C PHE A 244 -3.88 6.13 9.84
N LEU A 245 -2.97 5.76 8.94
CA LEU A 245 -2.10 6.70 8.23
C LEU A 245 -2.86 7.63 7.27
N ALA A 246 -3.93 7.17 6.64
CA ALA A 246 -4.76 7.97 5.73
C ALA A 246 -5.74 8.90 6.47
N SER A 247 -6.09 8.56 7.70
CA SER A 247 -7.03 9.32 8.53
C SER A 247 -6.35 10.48 9.28
N ASP A 248 -7.17 11.27 9.96
CA ASP A 248 -6.72 12.36 10.82
C ASP A 248 -5.99 11.85 12.09
N LEU A 249 -6.15 10.57 12.43
CA LEU A 249 -5.38 9.94 13.50
C LEU A 249 -3.87 9.93 13.20
N GLY A 250 -3.50 9.79 11.92
CA GLY A 250 -2.12 9.80 11.45
C GLY A 250 -1.56 11.19 11.11
N ARG A 251 -2.26 12.31 11.43
CA ARG A 251 -1.90 13.67 11.00
C ARG A 251 -0.50 14.16 11.43
N GLY A 252 0.08 13.56 12.44
CA GLY A 252 1.42 13.87 12.93
C GLY A 252 2.52 12.95 12.38
N VAL A 253 2.19 12.02 11.46
CA VAL A 253 3.14 11.00 10.97
C VAL A 253 3.46 11.25 9.51
N THR A 254 4.73 11.53 9.19
CA THR A 254 5.21 11.68 7.81
C THR A 254 6.70 11.35 7.70
N GLY A 255 7.13 10.82 6.57
CA GLY A 255 8.52 10.47 6.27
C GLY A 255 8.98 9.16 6.91
N ASP A 256 8.08 8.37 7.46
CA ASP A 256 8.41 7.18 8.27
C ASP A 256 8.06 5.87 7.57
N VAL A 257 8.66 4.79 8.09
CA VAL A 257 8.39 3.41 7.73
C VAL A 257 7.78 2.72 8.95
N LEU A 258 6.48 2.44 8.90
CA LEU A 258 5.77 1.78 9.99
C LEU A 258 5.66 0.29 9.74
N PHE A 259 5.92 -0.51 10.75
CA PHE A 259 5.91 -1.97 10.64
C PHE A 259 4.54 -2.56 11.03
N ALA A 260 4.02 -3.41 10.15
CA ALA A 260 2.89 -4.28 10.41
C ALA A 260 3.34 -5.73 10.11
N ASP A 261 4.09 -6.35 11.03
CA ASP A 261 4.78 -7.63 10.82
C ASP A 261 4.78 -8.54 12.06
N ALA A 262 3.84 -8.34 12.98
CA ALA A 262 3.76 -9.07 14.25
C ALA A 262 5.03 -8.93 15.14
N GLY A 263 5.80 -7.86 14.92
CA GLY A 263 7.03 -7.54 15.66
C GLY A 263 8.29 -8.25 15.12
N TYR A 264 8.21 -8.94 13.99
CA TYR A 264 9.36 -9.70 13.48
C TYR A 264 10.61 -8.86 13.24
N HIS A 265 10.46 -7.60 12.79
CA HIS A 265 11.59 -6.70 12.49
C HIS A 265 12.52 -6.40 13.67
N ILE A 266 12.04 -6.53 14.94
CA ILE A 266 12.86 -6.25 16.12
C ILE A 266 13.72 -7.45 16.52
N MET A 267 13.47 -8.63 15.94
CA MET A 267 14.19 -9.84 16.31
C MET A 267 15.57 -9.86 15.66
N GLY A 268 16.61 -10.02 16.49
CA GLY A 268 17.91 -10.50 16.06
C GLY A 268 17.84 -12.03 15.93
N LEU A 269 18.32 -12.61 14.88
CA LEU A 269 18.26 -14.07 14.67
C LEU A 269 18.90 -14.85 15.80
#